data_c4a2460c39f28b65356872ffa705d2b4
#
_entry.id   c4a2460c39f28b65356872ffa705d2b4
#
_cell.length_a   1.000
_cell.length_b   1.000
_cell.length_c   1.000
_cell.angle_alpha   90.00
_cell.angle_beta   90.00
_cell.angle_gamma   90.00
#
_symmetry.space_group_name_H-M   'P 1'
#
loop_
_entity.id
_entity.type
_entity.pdbx_description
1 polymer ?
#
loop_
_entity_poly.entity_id
_entity_poly.type
_entity_poly.pdbx_seq_one_letter_code
_entity_poly.pdbx_strand_id
1 'polypeptide(L)'
;MKILLNTDYRSLYDFVHTLPSSFDALPNATVLHKGRNEIKLVTIGHYKLVVKSYCSISFFNRVIYGRLRQSKSVRAYTNAMHLLSLGIATPKPIAAIDNYSRGVLRESMFIAELSEFHPIDLETMTVQERDSLLDALAQFLARIHKLGVQHNDLNPANLRYRKRENGYEFELIDLPDW
;
A
#
# COMPACT_ATOMS: atom_id res chain seq x y z
N MET A 1 3.69 -18.30 11.47
CA MET A 1 3.61 -16.91 11.00
C MET A 1 4.81 -16.62 10.11
N LYS A 2 4.60 -15.96 8.98
CA LYS A 2 5.64 -15.45 8.07
C LYS A 2 5.62 -13.93 8.10
N ILE A 3 6.76 -13.28 8.26
CA ILE A 3 6.89 -11.82 8.29
C ILE A 3 8.00 -11.42 7.32
N LEU A 4 7.71 -10.48 6.41
CA LEU A 4 8.70 -9.69 5.70
C LEU A 4 8.73 -8.33 6.38
N LEU A 5 9.85 -7.94 6.95
CA LEU A 5 10.03 -6.65 7.60
C LEU A 5 11.14 -5.88 6.86
N ASN A 6 10.85 -4.67 6.48
CA ASN A 6 11.84 -3.77 5.92
C ASN A 6 12.88 -3.41 6.99
N THR A 7 14.15 -3.54 6.63
CA THR A 7 15.29 -3.38 7.57
C THR A 7 15.37 -1.99 8.17
N ASP A 8 14.84 -0.96 7.50
CA ASP A 8 14.82 0.42 7.99
C ASP A 8 13.84 0.61 9.16
N TYR A 9 12.92 -0.35 9.38
CA TYR A 9 11.88 -0.31 10.40
C TYR A 9 12.02 -1.40 11.46
N ARG A 10 13.24 -1.83 11.76
CA ARG A 10 13.51 -2.87 12.78
C ARG A 10 12.96 -2.51 14.16
N SER A 11 12.89 -1.23 14.48
CA SER A 11 12.28 -0.73 15.73
C SER A 11 10.80 -1.05 15.88
N LEU A 12 10.11 -1.38 14.78
CA LEU A 12 8.70 -1.77 14.77
C LEU A 12 8.48 -3.29 14.86
N TYR A 13 9.55 -4.09 15.08
CA TYR A 13 9.45 -5.55 15.07
C TYR A 13 8.39 -6.08 16.03
N ASP A 14 8.37 -5.62 17.28
CA ASP A 14 7.43 -6.09 18.31
C ASP A 14 5.98 -5.73 17.94
N PHE A 15 5.75 -4.52 17.41
CA PHE A 15 4.45 -4.11 16.90
C PHE A 15 4.00 -5.02 15.75
N VAL A 16 4.85 -5.23 14.76
CA VAL A 16 4.57 -6.08 13.59
C VAL A 16 4.27 -7.52 14.01
N HIS A 17 5.04 -8.05 14.99
CA HIS A 17 4.89 -9.41 15.45
C HIS A 17 3.58 -9.66 16.24
N THR A 18 3.14 -8.67 17.02
CA THR A 18 1.93 -8.77 17.84
C THR A 18 0.65 -8.37 17.10
N LEU A 19 0.79 -7.67 15.97
CA LEU A 19 -0.31 -7.08 15.21
C LEU A 19 -1.44 -8.06 14.86
N PRO A 20 -1.20 -9.31 14.40
CA PRO A 20 -2.29 -10.21 14.06
C PRO A 20 -3.23 -10.52 15.23
N SER A 21 -2.71 -10.59 16.45
CA SER A 21 -3.51 -10.85 17.64
C SER A 21 -4.16 -9.60 18.22
N SER A 22 -3.67 -8.42 17.89
CA SER A 22 -4.13 -7.14 18.46
C SER A 22 -4.88 -6.25 17.46
N PHE A 23 -4.97 -6.63 16.19
CA PHE A 23 -5.50 -5.77 15.13
C PHE A 23 -6.90 -5.23 15.42
N ASP A 24 -7.81 -6.06 15.93
CA ASP A 24 -9.18 -5.64 16.22
C ASP A 24 -9.26 -4.65 17.38
N ALA A 25 -8.37 -4.78 18.36
CA ALA A 25 -8.31 -3.99 19.59
C ALA A 25 -7.17 -2.96 19.59
N LEU A 26 -6.65 -2.57 18.43
CA LEU A 26 -5.57 -1.58 18.34
C LEU A 26 -5.96 -0.26 19.01
N PRO A 27 -5.25 0.18 20.05
CA PRO A 27 -5.54 1.44 20.72
C PRO A 27 -5.27 2.60 19.77
N ASN A 28 -6.14 3.62 19.82
CA ASN A 28 -6.01 4.86 19.03
C ASN A 28 -5.93 4.64 17.51
N ALA A 29 -6.42 3.51 17.01
CA ALA A 29 -6.52 3.27 15.59
C ALA A 29 -7.75 3.97 15.00
N THR A 30 -7.57 4.67 13.89
CA THR A 30 -8.66 5.23 13.10
C THR A 30 -8.97 4.29 11.95
N VAL A 31 -10.21 3.80 11.86
CA VAL A 31 -10.66 2.99 10.73
C VAL A 31 -10.85 3.91 9.52
N LEU A 32 -10.04 3.72 8.48
CA LEU A 32 -10.12 4.46 7.22
C LEU A 32 -11.09 3.81 6.25
N HIS A 33 -11.17 2.48 6.27
CA HIS A 33 -12.07 1.72 5.41
C HIS A 33 -12.42 0.38 6.07
N LYS A 34 -13.69 -0.04 5.93
CA LYS A 34 -14.17 -1.35 6.38
C LYS A 34 -15.06 -1.96 5.32
N GLY A 35 -14.59 -3.05 4.70
CA GLY A 35 -15.30 -3.75 3.64
C GLY A 35 -14.66 -5.10 3.37
N ARG A 36 -14.36 -5.41 2.11
CA ARG A 36 -13.59 -6.62 1.74
C ARG A 36 -12.23 -6.68 2.43
N ASN A 37 -11.61 -5.53 2.63
CA ASN A 37 -10.40 -5.34 3.41
C ASN A 37 -10.71 -4.34 4.52
N GLU A 38 -10.00 -4.42 5.63
CA GLU A 38 -10.07 -3.39 6.66
C GLU A 38 -8.75 -2.61 6.67
N ILE A 39 -8.86 -1.27 6.66
CA ILE A 39 -7.71 -0.38 6.63
C ILE A 39 -7.77 0.50 7.87
N LYS A 40 -6.70 0.47 8.65
CA LYS A 40 -6.56 1.29 9.86
C LYS A 40 -5.34 2.19 9.77
N LEU A 41 -5.49 3.42 10.23
CA LEU A 41 -4.38 4.34 10.51
C LEU A 41 -4.01 4.19 11.98
N VAL A 42 -2.73 3.99 12.25
CA VAL A 42 -2.17 3.79 13.59
C VAL A 42 -0.93 4.66 13.75
N THR A 43 -0.75 5.22 14.94
CA THR A 43 0.49 5.95 15.29
C THR A 43 1.29 5.13 16.31
N ILE A 44 2.53 4.80 15.96
CA ILE A 44 3.47 4.08 16.81
C ILE A 44 4.75 4.90 16.95
N GLY A 45 4.96 5.50 18.12
CA GLY A 45 6.02 6.47 18.31
C GLY A 45 5.85 7.67 17.38
N HIS A 46 6.82 7.90 16.51
CA HIS A 46 6.78 8.96 15.49
C HIS A 46 6.25 8.48 14.13
N TYR A 47 6.00 7.19 13.97
CA TYR A 47 5.52 6.62 12.71
C TYR A 47 4.00 6.71 12.60
N LYS A 48 3.49 7.21 11.48
CA LYS A 48 2.09 7.11 11.07
C LYS A 48 1.97 5.97 10.06
N LEU A 49 1.25 4.93 10.42
CA LEU A 49 1.21 3.67 9.70
C LEU A 49 -0.20 3.41 9.16
N VAL A 50 -0.26 2.94 7.93
CA VAL A 50 -1.48 2.39 7.35
C VAL A 50 -1.36 0.87 7.34
N VAL A 51 -2.28 0.21 8.06
CA VAL A 51 -2.38 -1.25 8.13
C VAL A 51 -3.56 -1.70 7.30
N LYS A 52 -3.32 -2.49 6.27
CA LYS A 52 -4.34 -3.10 5.42
C LYS A 52 -4.45 -4.58 5.74
N SER A 53 -5.57 -4.99 6.36
CA SER A 53 -5.91 -6.38 6.63
C SER A 53 -6.80 -6.94 5.52
N TYR A 54 -6.38 -8.05 4.92
CA TYR A 54 -7.11 -8.75 3.87
C TYR A 54 -8.08 -9.77 4.47
N CYS A 55 -9.19 -9.28 5.04
CA CYS A 55 -10.15 -10.08 5.82
C CYS A 55 -10.89 -11.13 4.98
N SER A 56 -11.11 -10.89 3.69
CA SER A 56 -11.94 -11.70 2.81
C SER A 56 -11.11 -12.63 1.92
N ILE A 57 -10.38 -13.56 2.55
CA ILE A 57 -9.70 -14.61 1.79
C ILE A 57 -10.70 -15.76 1.56
N SER A 58 -11.17 -15.95 0.31
CA SER A 58 -12.03 -17.10 -0.05
C SER A 58 -11.38 -18.42 0.35
N PHE A 59 -12.17 -19.41 0.77
CA PHE A 59 -11.67 -20.71 1.21
C PHE A 59 -10.73 -21.37 0.18
N PHE A 60 -11.08 -21.32 -1.10
CA PHE A 60 -10.21 -21.82 -2.19
C PHE A 60 -8.88 -21.06 -2.25
N ASN A 61 -8.90 -19.75 -2.14
CA ASN A 61 -7.69 -18.93 -2.12
C ASN A 61 -6.83 -19.16 -0.88
N ARG A 62 -7.42 -19.49 0.28
CA ARG A 62 -6.68 -19.83 1.51
C ARG A 62 -5.76 -21.03 1.33
N VAL A 63 -6.20 -22.03 0.57
CA VAL A 63 -5.41 -23.25 0.30
C VAL A 63 -4.37 -23.00 -0.80
N ILE A 64 -4.74 -22.27 -1.87
CA ILE A 64 -3.86 -21.96 -3.00
C ILE A 64 -2.72 -21.02 -2.54
N TYR A 65 -3.00 -19.98 -1.78
CA TYR A 65 -1.98 -19.07 -1.23
C TYR A 65 -1.06 -19.74 -0.20
N GLY A 66 -1.49 -20.86 0.37
CA GLY A 66 -0.66 -21.66 1.27
C GLY A 66 0.46 -22.44 0.58
N ARG A 67 0.34 -22.74 -0.71
CA ARG A 67 1.24 -23.67 -1.41
C ARG A 67 1.74 -23.23 -2.79
N LEU A 68 0.98 -22.46 -3.56
CA LEU A 68 1.25 -22.22 -4.99
C LEU A 68 1.40 -20.74 -5.37
N ARG A 69 0.92 -19.79 -4.57
CA ARG A 69 0.94 -18.37 -4.91
C ARG A 69 1.28 -17.51 -3.68
N GLN A 70 2.03 -16.44 -3.90
CA GLN A 70 2.29 -15.44 -2.86
C GLN A 70 0.97 -14.80 -2.38
N SER A 71 0.90 -14.51 -1.09
CA SER A 71 -0.25 -13.79 -0.51
C SER A 71 -0.36 -12.36 -1.05
N LYS A 72 -1.51 -11.74 -0.84
CA LYS A 72 -1.73 -10.34 -1.23
C LYS A 72 -0.81 -9.39 -0.48
N SER A 73 -0.54 -9.63 0.81
CA SER A 73 0.37 -8.81 1.61
C SER A 73 1.79 -8.86 1.09
N VAL A 74 2.29 -10.07 0.79
CA VAL A 74 3.65 -10.27 0.26
C VAL A 74 3.80 -9.61 -1.10
N ARG A 75 2.80 -9.75 -1.99
CA ARG A 75 2.82 -9.09 -3.30
C ARG A 75 2.78 -7.56 -3.16
N ALA A 76 1.90 -7.01 -2.32
CA ALA A 76 1.86 -5.58 -2.07
C ALA A 76 3.22 -5.05 -1.58
N TYR A 77 3.87 -5.78 -0.67
CA TYR A 77 5.19 -5.43 -0.16
C TYR A 77 6.25 -5.48 -1.26
N THR A 78 6.33 -6.58 -2.00
CA THR A 78 7.36 -6.76 -3.04
C THR A 78 7.17 -5.79 -4.20
N ASN A 79 5.93 -5.52 -4.61
CA ASN A 79 5.63 -4.55 -5.65
C ASN A 79 5.99 -3.13 -5.22
N ALA A 80 5.69 -2.75 -3.97
CA ALA A 80 6.08 -1.45 -3.43
C ALA A 80 7.61 -1.29 -3.41
N MET A 81 8.34 -2.30 -2.92
CA MET A 81 9.82 -2.30 -2.96
C MET A 81 10.36 -2.19 -4.39
N HIS A 82 9.74 -2.89 -5.34
CA HIS A 82 10.12 -2.82 -6.74
C HIS A 82 9.91 -1.42 -7.33
N LEU A 83 8.74 -0.80 -7.10
CA LEU A 83 8.49 0.57 -7.56
C LEU A 83 9.51 1.55 -7.00
N LEU A 84 9.80 1.47 -5.71
CA LEU A 84 10.82 2.33 -5.09
C LEU A 84 12.19 2.12 -5.72
N SER A 85 12.57 0.89 -6.08
CA SER A 85 13.83 0.60 -6.78
C SER A 85 13.90 1.20 -8.18
N LEU A 86 12.75 1.42 -8.84
CA LEU A 86 12.63 2.11 -10.13
C LEU A 86 12.52 3.64 -10.00
N GLY A 87 12.59 4.17 -8.77
CA GLY A 87 12.40 5.60 -8.50
C GLY A 87 10.96 6.09 -8.74
N ILE A 88 9.98 5.20 -8.57
CA ILE A 88 8.55 5.51 -8.61
C ILE A 88 8.05 5.59 -7.17
N ALA A 89 7.45 6.72 -6.80
CA ALA A 89 6.95 6.92 -5.45
C ALA A 89 5.73 6.04 -5.17
N THR A 90 5.75 5.42 -4.00
CA THR A 90 4.66 4.67 -3.36
C THR A 90 4.86 4.76 -1.85
N PRO A 91 3.80 4.64 -1.01
CA PRO A 91 3.98 4.58 0.43
C PRO A 91 5.04 3.55 0.82
N LYS A 92 6.01 3.96 1.64
CA LYS A 92 7.13 3.07 1.99
C LYS A 92 6.62 1.81 2.69
N PRO A 93 6.89 0.62 2.13
CA PRO A 93 6.46 -0.63 2.73
C PRO A 93 7.28 -0.92 3.99
N ILE A 94 6.57 -1.25 5.06
CA ILE A 94 7.14 -1.57 6.37
C ILE A 94 7.18 -3.08 6.56
N ALA A 95 6.03 -3.74 6.40
CA ALA A 95 5.97 -5.19 6.56
C ALA A 95 4.83 -5.84 5.78
N ALA A 96 5.02 -7.13 5.48
CA ALA A 96 3.96 -8.05 5.12
C ALA A 96 3.91 -9.19 6.14
N ILE A 97 2.72 -9.51 6.62
CA ILE A 97 2.48 -10.53 7.63
C ILE A 97 1.50 -11.54 7.07
N ASP A 98 1.88 -12.82 7.12
CA ASP A 98 1.00 -13.94 6.81
C ASP A 98 0.93 -14.89 7.99
N ASN A 99 -0.24 -15.08 8.54
CA ASN A 99 -0.48 -16.03 9.61
C ASN A 99 -1.15 -17.29 9.07
N TYR A 100 -0.52 -18.44 9.30
CA TYR A 100 -0.98 -19.75 8.84
C TYR A 100 -1.40 -20.62 10.01
N SER A 101 -2.49 -21.35 9.83
CA SER A 101 -2.89 -22.44 10.75
C SER A 101 -3.12 -23.71 9.93
N ARG A 102 -2.43 -24.79 10.30
CA ARG A 102 -2.48 -26.09 9.59
C ARG A 102 -2.22 -25.98 8.06
N GLY A 103 -1.27 -25.11 7.68
CA GLY A 103 -0.92 -24.88 6.26
C GLY A 103 -1.91 -24.01 5.48
N VAL A 104 -2.93 -23.46 6.14
CA VAL A 104 -3.96 -22.59 5.53
C VAL A 104 -3.73 -21.16 5.97
N LEU A 105 -3.70 -20.20 5.03
CA LEU A 105 -3.58 -18.78 5.31
C LEU A 105 -4.85 -18.29 6.02
N ARG A 106 -4.68 -17.77 7.24
CA ARG A 106 -5.78 -17.26 8.07
C ARG A 106 -5.89 -15.75 7.99
N GLU A 107 -4.76 -15.07 8.09
CA GLU A 107 -4.66 -13.63 8.12
C GLU A 107 -3.52 -13.19 7.22
N SER A 108 -3.72 -12.10 6.53
CA SER A 108 -2.72 -11.49 5.68
C SER A 108 -2.81 -9.98 5.83
N MET A 109 -1.71 -9.32 6.20
CA MET A 109 -1.67 -7.89 6.47
C MET A 109 -0.49 -7.25 5.78
N PHE A 110 -0.72 -6.06 5.23
CA PHE A 110 0.31 -5.19 4.67
C PHE A 110 0.38 -3.90 5.46
N ILE A 111 1.58 -3.47 5.80
CA ILE A 111 1.84 -2.25 6.56
C ILE A 111 2.73 -1.35 5.71
N ALA A 112 2.32 -0.09 5.59
CA ALA A 112 3.09 0.97 4.95
C ALA A 112 3.05 2.26 5.76
N GLU A 113 3.94 3.19 5.49
CA GLU A 113 3.83 4.56 5.99
C GLU A 113 2.57 5.24 5.44
N LEU A 114 2.03 6.19 6.21
CA LEU A 114 0.99 7.08 5.70
C LEU A 114 1.59 7.97 4.60
N SER A 115 0.94 7.98 3.45
CA SER A 115 1.33 8.88 2.36
C SER A 115 1.17 10.35 2.77
N GLU A 116 2.16 11.16 2.43
CA GLU A 116 2.13 12.62 2.55
C GLU A 116 1.61 13.30 1.27
N PHE A 117 1.32 12.52 0.23
CA PHE A 117 0.77 13.02 -1.03
C PHE A 117 -0.75 13.19 -0.92
N HIS A 118 -1.29 14.13 -1.68
CA HIS A 118 -2.72 14.45 -1.69
C HIS A 118 -3.47 13.62 -2.73
N PRO A 119 -4.73 13.26 -2.49
CA PRO A 119 -5.58 12.69 -3.54
C PRO A 119 -5.79 13.72 -4.66
N ILE A 120 -5.97 13.23 -5.88
CA ILE A 120 -6.30 14.08 -7.02
C ILE A 120 -7.77 14.47 -6.93
N ASP A 121 -8.01 15.76 -6.74
CA ASP A 121 -9.35 16.36 -6.74
C ASP A 121 -9.38 17.49 -7.79
N LEU A 122 -9.87 17.15 -8.99
CA LEU A 122 -9.91 18.07 -10.11
C LEU A 122 -10.99 19.14 -9.96
N GLU A 123 -11.97 18.95 -9.08
CA GLU A 123 -13.07 19.90 -8.90
C GLU A 123 -12.63 21.16 -8.15
N THR A 124 -11.65 21.01 -7.28
CA THR A 124 -11.11 22.12 -6.47
C THR A 124 -10.04 22.94 -7.18
N MET A 125 -9.60 22.51 -8.37
CA MET A 125 -8.49 23.12 -9.12
C MET A 125 -9.01 24.15 -10.13
N THR A 126 -8.24 25.22 -10.36
CA THR A 126 -8.42 26.09 -11.52
C THR A 126 -8.19 25.34 -12.83
N VAL A 127 -8.73 25.84 -13.95
CA VAL A 127 -8.52 25.22 -15.27
C VAL A 127 -7.01 25.08 -15.58
N GLN A 128 -6.25 26.14 -15.33
CA GLN A 128 -4.80 26.12 -15.61
C GLN A 128 -4.03 25.13 -14.73
N GLU A 129 -4.37 24.99 -13.45
CA GLU A 129 -3.76 24.00 -12.56
C GLU A 129 -4.11 22.58 -12.99
N ARG A 130 -5.35 22.35 -13.39
CA ARG A 130 -5.82 21.06 -13.90
C ARG A 130 -5.08 20.65 -15.15
N ASP A 131 -4.97 21.54 -16.14
CA ASP A 131 -4.27 21.26 -17.40
C ASP A 131 -2.80 20.94 -17.13
N SER A 132 -2.14 21.74 -16.30
CA SER A 132 -0.75 21.51 -15.92
C SER A 132 -0.55 20.18 -15.17
N LEU A 133 -1.48 19.81 -14.27
CA LEU A 133 -1.44 18.53 -13.55
C LEU A 133 -1.63 17.35 -14.53
N LEU A 134 -2.58 17.46 -15.46
CA LEU A 134 -2.87 16.40 -16.43
C LEU A 134 -1.71 16.18 -17.40
N ASP A 135 -1.06 17.25 -17.86
CA ASP A 135 0.14 17.15 -18.69
C ASP A 135 1.29 16.46 -17.94
N ALA A 136 1.53 16.84 -16.70
CA ALA A 136 2.54 16.20 -15.86
C ALA A 136 2.19 14.73 -15.56
N LEU A 137 0.91 14.41 -15.34
CA LEU A 137 0.43 13.05 -15.15
C LEU A 137 0.65 12.19 -16.40
N ALA A 138 0.35 12.73 -17.59
CA ALA A 138 0.58 12.01 -18.85
C ALA A 138 2.06 11.66 -19.03
N GLN A 139 2.98 12.59 -18.71
CA GLN A 139 4.42 12.35 -18.75
C GLN A 139 4.84 11.29 -17.72
N PHE A 140 4.30 11.35 -16.50
CA PHE A 140 4.55 10.35 -15.47
C PHE A 140 4.10 8.96 -15.93
N LEU A 141 2.89 8.82 -16.48
CA LEU A 141 2.36 7.55 -16.98
C LEU A 141 3.20 7.00 -18.14
N ALA A 142 3.59 7.85 -19.08
CA ALA A 142 4.48 7.46 -20.16
C ALA A 142 5.84 6.95 -19.65
N ARG A 143 6.38 7.59 -18.59
CA ARG A 143 7.63 7.15 -17.95
C ARG A 143 7.48 5.78 -17.29
N ILE A 144 6.45 5.55 -16.47
CA ILE A 144 6.28 4.28 -15.77
C ILE A 144 6.01 3.13 -16.76
N HIS A 145 5.26 3.37 -17.84
CA HIS A 145 5.05 2.38 -18.91
C HIS A 145 6.37 2.00 -19.61
N LYS A 146 7.26 2.97 -19.88
CA LYS A 146 8.59 2.68 -20.43
C LYS A 146 9.45 1.84 -19.49
N LEU A 147 9.24 1.94 -18.19
CA LEU A 147 9.88 1.09 -17.17
C LEU A 147 9.22 -0.28 -17.04
N GLY A 148 8.21 -0.59 -17.85
CA GLY A 148 7.48 -1.87 -17.81
C GLY A 148 6.44 -1.95 -16.70
N VAL A 149 6.14 -0.83 -16.02
CA VAL A 149 5.15 -0.80 -14.95
C VAL A 149 3.77 -0.54 -15.54
N GLN A 150 2.84 -1.47 -15.32
CA GLN A 150 1.42 -1.35 -15.67
C GLN A 150 0.57 -1.42 -14.41
N HIS A 151 -0.15 -0.34 -14.10
CA HIS A 151 -1.10 -0.34 -12.99
C HIS A 151 -2.47 -0.77 -13.50
N ASN A 152 -2.83 -2.04 -13.34
CA ASN A 152 -4.05 -2.63 -13.91
C ASN A 152 -5.37 -2.05 -13.36
N ASP A 153 -5.30 -1.26 -12.30
CA ASP A 153 -6.44 -0.55 -11.69
C ASP A 153 -6.09 0.92 -11.49
N LEU A 154 -5.63 1.57 -12.57
CA LEU A 154 -5.28 3.00 -12.53
C LEU A 154 -6.54 3.85 -12.55
N ASN A 155 -6.89 4.38 -11.41
CA ASN A 155 -7.98 5.32 -11.21
C ASN A 155 -7.54 6.46 -10.28
N PRO A 156 -8.27 7.59 -10.21
CA PRO A 156 -7.88 8.73 -9.37
C PRO A 156 -7.70 8.40 -7.89
N ALA A 157 -8.40 7.38 -7.38
CA ALA A 157 -8.26 6.98 -5.98
C ALA A 157 -6.93 6.28 -5.69
N ASN A 158 -6.30 5.67 -6.72
CA ASN A 158 -5.02 4.97 -6.64
C ASN A 158 -3.83 5.85 -7.04
N LEU A 159 -4.09 7.12 -7.33
CA LEU A 159 -3.09 8.14 -7.62
C LEU A 159 -3.12 9.23 -6.57
N ARG A 160 -1.94 9.65 -6.17
CA ARG A 160 -1.74 10.82 -5.32
C ARG A 160 -0.72 11.74 -5.95
N TYR A 161 -0.75 13.01 -5.59
CA TYR A 161 0.20 14.00 -6.10
C TYR A 161 0.71 14.90 -5.00
N ARG A 162 1.84 15.53 -5.25
CA ARG A 162 2.42 16.60 -4.47
C ARG A 162 2.93 17.69 -5.40
N LYS A 163 2.52 18.94 -5.14
CA LYS A 163 3.02 20.10 -5.88
C LYS A 163 4.47 20.39 -5.46
N ARG A 164 5.33 20.62 -6.43
CA ARG A 164 6.72 21.06 -6.28
C ARG A 164 6.90 22.43 -6.92
N GLU A 165 8.02 23.08 -6.67
CA GLU A 165 8.34 24.38 -7.29
C GLU A 165 8.29 24.33 -8.82
N ASN A 166 8.75 23.24 -9.40
CA ASN A 166 8.85 23.04 -10.86
C ASN A 166 7.90 21.96 -11.40
N GLY A 167 6.70 21.80 -10.82
CA GLY A 167 5.71 20.85 -11.35
C GLY A 167 5.06 19.96 -10.30
N TYR A 168 4.81 18.71 -10.67
CA TYR A 168 4.10 17.75 -9.84
C TYR A 168 4.89 16.45 -9.72
N GLU A 169 4.80 15.85 -8.55
CA GLU A 169 5.29 14.51 -8.26
C GLU A 169 4.09 13.60 -7.99
N PHE A 170 4.12 12.38 -8.49
CA PHE A 170 3.02 11.43 -8.37
C PHE A 170 3.43 10.20 -7.58
N GLU A 171 2.49 9.66 -6.82
CA GLU A 171 2.62 8.46 -6.02
C GLU A 171 1.53 7.46 -6.41
N LEU A 172 1.91 6.19 -6.58
CA LEU A 172 0.99 5.08 -6.82
C LEU A 172 0.66 4.40 -5.51
N ILE A 173 -0.65 4.21 -5.25
CA ILE A 173 -1.13 3.44 -4.09
C ILE A 173 -2.01 2.28 -4.56
N ASP A 174 -2.29 1.34 -3.63
CA ASP A 174 -3.09 0.14 -3.88
C ASP A 174 -2.62 -0.66 -5.10
N LEU A 175 -1.33 -1.05 -5.06
CA LEU A 175 -0.65 -1.70 -6.16
C LEU A 175 -1.32 -3.02 -6.53
N PRO A 176 -1.65 -3.21 -7.81
CA PRO A 176 -2.31 -4.42 -8.28
C PRO A 176 -1.39 -5.64 -8.24
N ASP A 177 -1.99 -6.77 -8.46
CA ASP A 177 -1.32 -8.05 -8.67
C ASP A 177 -0.62 -8.04 -10.05
N TRP A 178 0.68 -7.98 -10.05
CA TRP A 178 1.51 -8.21 -11.25
C TRP A 178 1.63 -9.71 -11.52
#